data_d9c51254f8844e65af2217a5597c3f59
#
_entry.id   d9c51254f8844e65af2217a5597c3f59
#
_cell.length_a   1.000
_cell.length_b   1.000
_cell.length_c   1.000
_cell.angle_alpha   90.00
_cell.angle_beta   90.00
_cell.angle_gamma   90.00
#
_symmetry.space_group_name_H-M   'P 1'
#
loop_
_entity.id
_entity.type
_entity.pdbx_description
1 polymer ?
#
loop_
_entity_poly.entity_id
_entity_poly.type
_entity_poly.pdbx_seq_one_letter_code
_entity_poly.pdbx_strand_id
1 'polypeptide(L)'
;MPGDPSTSAFVTTLTLLNKNSELLIKGVGLNKRRIGYYMLMKACGANIKFENVKKKNNELLGDIKVKSSKLKPINAKSEFYVSSTDEYPIMFVIAALTPGTSVFKGIGDLANKESNRINEMQKILKQIGVKSKSNKHEMKI
;
A
#
# COMPACT_ATOMS: atom_id res chain seq x y z
N MET A 1 16.12 15.75 6.75
CA MET A 1 15.13 15.49 5.66
C MET A 1 14.20 14.39 6.13
N PRO A 2 12.86 14.51 5.96
CA PRO A 2 11.94 13.44 6.35
C PRO A 2 12.14 12.19 5.49
N GLY A 3 11.91 11.02 6.10
CA GLY A 3 11.86 9.76 5.36
C GLY A 3 10.67 9.73 4.39
N ASP A 4 10.85 9.08 3.24
CA ASP A 4 9.79 8.95 2.23
C ASP A 4 8.77 7.88 2.63
N PRO A 5 7.46 8.21 2.71
CA PRO A 5 6.43 7.24 3.05
C PRO A 5 6.27 6.12 2.02
N SER A 6 6.51 6.38 0.73
CA SER A 6 6.43 5.36 -0.32
C SER A 6 7.54 4.33 -0.19
N THR A 7 8.77 4.75 0.06
CA THR A 7 9.89 3.84 0.35
C THR A 7 9.63 3.02 1.61
N SER A 8 9.10 3.66 2.65
CA SER A 8 8.74 3.01 3.92
C SER A 8 7.64 1.96 3.77
N ALA A 9 6.78 2.07 2.76
CA ALA A 9 5.71 1.11 2.48
C ALA A 9 6.23 -0.29 2.16
N PHE A 10 7.40 -0.42 1.53
CA PHE A 10 7.99 -1.72 1.22
C PHE A 10 8.38 -2.51 2.47
N VAL A 11 9.12 -1.87 3.39
CA VAL A 11 9.52 -2.52 4.65
C VAL A 11 8.32 -2.72 5.58
N THR A 12 7.33 -1.83 5.53
CA THR A 12 6.05 -1.98 6.22
C THR A 12 5.32 -3.23 5.72
N THR A 13 5.19 -3.40 4.42
CA THR A 13 4.56 -4.59 3.81
C THR A 13 5.29 -5.87 4.20
N LEU A 14 6.62 -5.87 4.14
CA LEU A 14 7.43 -7.01 4.55
C LEU A 14 7.12 -7.41 6.01
N THR A 15 7.03 -6.43 6.91
CA THR A 15 6.70 -6.67 8.32
C THR A 15 5.28 -7.18 8.52
N LEU A 16 4.30 -6.62 7.82
CA LEU A 16 2.90 -7.06 7.90
C LEU A 16 2.71 -8.52 7.50
N LEU A 17 3.42 -8.96 6.47
CA LEU A 17 3.26 -10.29 5.87
C LEU A 17 4.09 -11.38 6.55
N ASN A 18 5.12 -11.02 7.31
CA ASN A 18 5.96 -11.98 8.00
C ASN A 18 5.52 -12.19 9.45
N LYS A 19 5.43 -13.44 9.86
CA LYS A 19 5.06 -13.82 11.24
C LYS A 19 6.06 -13.29 12.25
N ASN A 20 5.55 -12.90 13.42
CA ASN A 20 6.36 -12.46 14.58
C ASN A 20 7.32 -11.31 14.26
N SER A 21 6.93 -10.44 13.33
CA SER A 21 7.74 -9.30 12.91
C SER A 21 7.24 -8.00 13.54
N GLU A 22 8.17 -7.15 13.92
CA GLU A 22 7.90 -5.79 14.42
C GLU A 22 8.94 -4.83 13.85
N LEU A 23 8.51 -3.63 13.48
CA LEU A 23 9.36 -2.61 12.89
C LEU A 23 8.97 -1.22 13.41
N LEU A 24 9.96 -0.40 13.71
CA LEU A 24 9.80 1.03 13.98
C LEU A 24 10.58 1.82 12.93
N ILE A 25 9.88 2.58 12.11
CA ILE A 25 10.47 3.46 11.10
C ILE A 25 10.40 4.89 11.63
N LYS A 26 11.55 5.51 11.86
CA LYS A 26 11.63 6.84 12.47
C LYS A 26 11.65 7.96 11.46
N GLY A 27 11.02 9.09 11.82
CA GLY A 27 11.15 10.35 11.10
C GLY A 27 10.56 10.35 9.69
N VAL A 28 9.46 9.65 9.46
CA VAL A 28 8.79 9.57 8.17
C VAL A 28 7.85 10.77 7.97
N GLY A 29 7.80 11.29 6.74
CA GLY A 29 6.81 12.29 6.34
C GLY A 29 5.40 11.71 6.38
N LEU A 30 4.50 12.36 7.11
CA LEU A 30 3.12 11.92 7.32
C LEU A 30 2.11 12.85 6.63
N ASN A 31 2.47 13.40 5.48
CA ASN A 31 1.54 14.20 4.69
C ASN A 31 0.31 13.37 4.31
N LYS A 32 -0.88 13.85 4.65
CA LYS A 32 -2.15 13.16 4.41
C LYS A 32 -2.35 12.75 2.94
N ARG A 33 -1.77 13.51 2.01
CA ARG A 33 -1.81 13.20 0.56
C ARG A 33 -0.84 12.09 0.13
N ARG A 34 -0.01 11.59 1.04
CA ARG A 34 1.05 10.60 0.77
C ARG A 34 0.95 9.33 1.63
N ILE A 35 -0.01 9.25 2.57
CA ILE A 35 -0.16 8.13 3.50
C ILE A 35 -1.41 7.29 3.25
N GLY A 36 -2.01 7.40 2.07
CA GLY A 36 -3.21 6.62 1.72
C GLY A 36 -3.01 5.10 1.86
N TYR A 37 -1.83 4.60 1.49
CA TYR A 37 -1.44 3.20 1.70
C TYR A 37 -1.61 2.78 3.17
N TYR A 38 -1.05 3.54 4.11
CA TYR A 38 -1.11 3.20 5.55
C TYR A 38 -2.54 3.22 6.08
N MET A 39 -3.33 4.20 5.66
CA MET A 39 -4.74 4.30 6.05
C MET A 39 -5.54 3.12 5.51
N LEU A 40 -5.29 2.72 4.28
CA LEU A 40 -5.95 1.58 3.65
C LEU A 40 -5.54 0.25 4.31
N MET A 41 -4.26 0.07 4.62
CA MET A 41 -3.79 -1.12 5.34
C MET A 41 -4.38 -1.21 6.75
N LYS A 42 -4.48 -0.10 7.47
CA LYS A 42 -5.18 -0.06 8.77
C LYS A 42 -6.66 -0.50 8.65
N ALA A 43 -7.34 -0.06 7.60
CA ALA A 43 -8.71 -0.50 7.32
C ALA A 43 -8.81 -2.00 7.00
N CYS A 44 -7.74 -2.61 6.49
CA CYS A 44 -7.64 -4.06 6.23
C CYS A 44 -7.19 -4.87 7.46
N GLY A 45 -7.05 -4.25 8.63
CA GLY A 45 -6.66 -4.91 9.87
C GLY A 45 -5.17 -4.88 10.19
N ALA A 46 -4.38 -4.08 9.49
CA ALA A 46 -2.95 -3.92 9.79
C ALA A 46 -2.72 -3.24 11.14
N ASN A 47 -1.79 -3.79 11.93
CA ASN A 47 -1.34 -3.17 13.17
C ASN A 47 -0.26 -2.13 12.85
N ILE A 48 -0.72 -0.94 12.52
CA ILE A 48 0.10 0.23 12.20
C ILE A 48 -0.28 1.36 13.14
N LYS A 49 0.72 1.97 13.79
CA LYS A 49 0.54 3.15 14.64
C LYS A 49 1.51 4.24 14.23
N PHE A 50 1.02 5.48 14.22
CA PHE A 50 1.85 6.67 14.09
C PHE A 50 2.17 7.19 15.49
N GLU A 51 3.45 7.30 15.79
CA GLU A 51 3.96 7.75 17.10
C GLU A 51 4.83 8.99 16.94
N ASN A 52 5.03 9.75 18.02
CA ASN A 52 5.89 10.94 18.03
C ASN A 52 5.58 11.93 16.89
N VAL A 53 4.31 12.07 16.56
CA VAL A 53 3.87 12.96 15.48
C VAL A 53 4.09 14.41 15.87
N LYS A 54 4.84 15.14 15.03
CA LYS A 54 5.12 16.55 15.21
C LYS A 54 5.09 17.31 13.89
N LYS A 55 4.87 18.60 13.97
CA LYS A 55 4.93 19.49 12.83
C LYS A 55 6.29 20.21 12.83
N LYS A 56 7.04 20.10 11.73
CA LYS A 56 8.30 20.79 11.51
C LYS A 56 8.29 21.41 10.12
N ASN A 57 8.58 22.71 10.02
CA ASN A 57 8.55 23.46 8.75
C ASN A 57 7.27 23.22 7.94
N ASN A 58 6.11 23.31 8.58
CA ASN A 58 4.81 23.02 8.00
C ASN A 58 4.56 21.58 7.51
N GLU A 59 5.48 20.67 7.74
CA GLU A 59 5.33 19.26 7.41
C GLU A 59 5.06 18.42 8.66
N LEU A 60 4.13 17.44 8.55
CA LEU A 60 3.92 16.43 9.57
C LEU A 60 4.98 15.35 9.45
N LEU A 61 5.64 15.06 10.57
CA LEU A 61 6.63 13.99 10.71
C LEU A 61 6.23 13.10 11.87
N GLY A 62 6.58 11.84 11.80
CA GLY A 62 6.38 10.92 12.90
C GLY A 62 7.07 9.58 12.66
N ASP A 63 6.90 8.70 13.62
CA ASP A 63 7.39 7.34 13.56
C ASP A 63 6.26 6.41 13.18
N ILE A 64 6.56 5.38 12.38
CA ILE A 64 5.60 4.37 11.99
C ILE A 64 5.97 3.07 12.68
N LYS A 65 5.13 2.62 13.61
CA LYS A 65 5.26 1.34 14.28
C LYS A 65 4.37 0.30 13.61
N VAL A 66 4.97 -0.80 13.20
CA VAL A 66 4.30 -1.87 12.45
C VAL A 66 4.53 -3.20 13.13
N LYS A 67 3.48 -4.01 13.21
CA LYS A 67 3.56 -5.41 13.65
C LYS A 67 2.94 -6.34 12.61
N SER A 68 3.43 -7.56 12.54
CA SER A 68 2.83 -8.60 11.71
C SER A 68 1.33 -8.70 11.94
N SER A 69 0.58 -8.85 10.87
CA SER A 69 -0.89 -8.77 10.89
C SER A 69 -1.52 -9.76 9.93
N LYS A 70 -2.68 -10.28 10.32
CA LYS A 70 -3.54 -11.04 9.43
C LYS A 70 -4.46 -10.06 8.70
N LEU A 71 -4.15 -9.80 7.44
CA LEU A 71 -4.88 -8.83 6.64
C LEU A 71 -6.17 -9.42 6.05
N LYS A 72 -7.17 -8.56 5.90
CA LYS A 72 -8.39 -8.80 5.13
C LYS A 72 -8.19 -8.34 3.69
N PRO A 73 -9.00 -8.83 2.72
CA PRO A 73 -8.95 -8.35 1.35
C PRO A 73 -9.05 -6.82 1.25
N ILE A 74 -8.29 -6.25 0.34
CA ILE A 74 -8.24 -4.81 0.14
C ILE A 74 -9.47 -4.38 -0.68
N ASN A 75 -10.16 -3.33 -0.22
CA ASN A 75 -11.19 -2.64 -0.99
C ASN A 75 -10.78 -1.18 -1.17
N ALA A 76 -9.96 -0.93 -2.17
CA ALA A 76 -9.44 0.40 -2.48
C ALA A 76 -10.43 1.14 -3.39
N LYS A 77 -11.16 2.09 -2.80
CA LYS A 77 -12.00 3.03 -3.54
C LYS A 77 -11.15 4.01 -4.33
N SER A 78 -11.71 4.63 -5.36
CA SER A 78 -11.02 5.59 -6.23
C SER A 78 -10.41 6.79 -5.49
N GLU A 79 -10.97 7.17 -4.35
CA GLU A 79 -10.47 8.28 -3.52
C GLU A 79 -9.05 8.04 -2.96
N PHE A 80 -8.65 6.79 -2.79
CA PHE A 80 -7.29 6.45 -2.33
C PHE A 80 -6.22 6.59 -3.41
N TYR A 81 -6.60 6.71 -4.68
CA TYR A 81 -5.65 6.70 -5.79
C TYR A 81 -4.59 7.79 -5.66
N VAL A 82 -5.01 9.03 -5.44
CA VAL A 82 -4.09 10.19 -5.39
C VAL A 82 -3.08 10.09 -4.23
N SER A 83 -3.53 9.58 -3.08
CA SER A 83 -2.69 9.49 -1.86
C SER A 83 -1.83 8.23 -1.77
N SER A 84 -1.95 7.30 -2.74
CA SER A 84 -1.25 6.02 -2.73
C SER A 84 -0.85 5.50 -4.11
N THR A 85 -0.75 6.38 -5.10
CA THR A 85 -0.47 6.01 -6.51
C THR A 85 0.76 5.12 -6.65
N ASP A 86 1.86 5.44 -5.95
CA ASP A 86 3.12 4.71 -6.06
C ASP A 86 3.11 3.38 -5.28
N GLU A 87 2.17 3.20 -4.37
CA GLU A 87 2.03 1.99 -3.56
C GLU A 87 1.11 0.92 -4.17
N TYR A 88 0.39 1.22 -5.26
CA TYR A 88 -0.50 0.22 -5.89
C TYR A 88 0.20 -1.07 -6.27
N PRO A 89 1.41 -1.08 -6.86
CA PRO A 89 2.10 -2.32 -7.15
C PRO A 89 2.33 -3.20 -5.91
N ILE A 90 2.76 -2.61 -4.79
CA ILE A 90 2.96 -3.38 -3.56
C ILE A 90 1.63 -3.82 -2.93
N MET A 91 0.56 -3.06 -3.08
CA MET A 91 -0.78 -3.48 -2.65
C MET A 91 -1.32 -4.65 -3.47
N PHE A 92 -0.99 -4.75 -4.75
CA PHE A 92 -1.33 -5.93 -5.57
C PHE A 92 -0.61 -7.19 -5.07
N VAL A 93 0.65 -7.05 -4.61
CA VAL A 93 1.38 -8.16 -3.98
C VAL A 93 0.70 -8.58 -2.67
N ILE A 94 0.30 -7.62 -1.82
CA ILE A 94 -0.45 -7.92 -0.60
C ILE A 94 -1.75 -8.66 -0.93
N ALA A 95 -2.49 -8.20 -1.93
CA ALA A 95 -3.72 -8.83 -2.38
C ALA A 95 -3.49 -10.28 -2.84
N ALA A 96 -2.41 -10.52 -3.57
CA ALA A 96 -2.04 -11.87 -4.02
C ALA A 96 -1.76 -12.86 -2.88
N LEU A 97 -1.33 -12.35 -1.73
CA LEU A 97 -0.98 -13.13 -0.53
C LEU A 97 -2.08 -13.14 0.53
N THR A 98 -3.17 -12.41 0.30
CA THR A 98 -4.29 -12.31 1.25
C THR A 98 -5.46 -13.15 0.76
N PRO A 99 -6.00 -14.08 1.58
CA PRO A 99 -7.18 -14.86 1.20
C PRO A 99 -8.39 -13.98 0.92
N GLY A 100 -9.12 -14.31 -0.13
CA GLY A 100 -10.31 -13.57 -0.57
C GLY A 100 -10.02 -12.72 -1.81
N THR A 101 -10.99 -11.92 -2.22
CA THR A 101 -10.87 -11.08 -3.41
C THR A 101 -10.65 -9.63 -3.03
N SER A 102 -9.54 -9.05 -3.45
CA SER A 102 -9.25 -7.64 -3.32
C SER A 102 -9.70 -6.86 -4.56
N VAL A 103 -10.20 -5.66 -4.36
CA VAL A 103 -10.74 -4.81 -5.43
C VAL A 103 -10.11 -3.43 -5.38
N PHE A 104 -9.62 -2.97 -6.52
CA PHE A 104 -8.96 -1.67 -6.69
C PHE A 104 -9.70 -0.87 -7.75
N LYS A 105 -10.32 0.24 -7.36
CA LYS A 105 -11.12 1.10 -8.24
C LYS A 105 -10.42 2.41 -8.56
N GLY A 106 -10.74 2.99 -9.73
CA GLY A 106 -10.22 4.29 -10.14
C GLY A 106 -8.74 4.31 -10.50
N ILE A 107 -8.19 3.18 -10.94
CA ILE A 107 -6.76 2.99 -11.20
C ILE A 107 -6.37 3.11 -12.68
N GLY A 108 -7.27 3.60 -13.54
CA GLY A 108 -7.03 3.66 -15.00
C GLY A 108 -5.75 4.40 -15.40
N ASP A 109 -5.35 5.40 -14.63
CA ASP A 109 -4.12 6.16 -14.87
C ASP A 109 -2.82 5.33 -14.70
N LEU A 110 -2.86 4.22 -13.97
CA LEU A 110 -1.71 3.30 -13.87
C LEU A 110 -1.30 2.70 -15.22
N ALA A 111 -2.22 2.63 -16.18
CA ALA A 111 -1.93 2.19 -17.54
C ALA A 111 -1.09 3.21 -18.34
N ASN A 112 -1.09 4.47 -17.92
CA ASN A 112 -0.46 5.60 -18.60
C ASN A 112 0.84 6.07 -17.90
N LYS A 113 1.42 5.26 -17.00
CA LYS A 113 2.71 5.55 -16.38
C LYS A 113 3.88 5.18 -17.33
N GLU A 114 5.12 5.25 -16.87
CA GLU A 114 6.33 4.89 -17.63
C GLU A 114 6.20 3.51 -18.32
N SER A 115 5.44 2.63 -17.70
CA SER A 115 4.94 1.36 -18.25
C SER A 115 3.47 1.20 -17.90
N ASN A 116 2.74 0.34 -18.61
CA ASN A 116 1.39 -0.04 -18.21
C ASN A 116 1.47 -0.94 -16.96
N ARG A 117 1.48 -0.31 -15.78
CA ARG A 117 1.66 -0.99 -14.50
C ARG A 117 0.59 -2.05 -14.23
N ILE A 118 -0.63 -1.88 -14.75
CA ILE A 118 -1.70 -2.89 -14.62
C ILE A 118 -1.32 -4.16 -15.39
N ASN A 119 -0.96 -4.03 -16.65
CA ASN A 119 -0.61 -5.17 -17.50
C ASN A 119 0.64 -5.89 -16.99
N GLU A 120 1.67 -5.15 -16.60
CA GLU A 120 2.91 -5.76 -16.08
C GLU A 120 2.65 -6.52 -14.78
N MET A 121 1.87 -5.97 -13.87
CA MET A 121 1.50 -6.67 -12.64
C MET A 121 0.64 -7.91 -12.91
N GLN A 122 -0.29 -7.86 -13.88
CA GLN A 122 -1.06 -9.04 -14.26
C GLN A 122 -0.20 -10.16 -14.83
N LYS A 123 0.83 -9.84 -15.62
CA LYS A 123 1.81 -10.83 -16.11
C LYS A 123 2.54 -11.50 -14.95
N ILE A 124 3.05 -10.72 -13.99
CA ILE A 124 3.74 -11.23 -12.81
C ILE A 124 2.81 -12.11 -11.98
N LEU A 125 1.60 -11.65 -11.69
CA LEU A 125 0.61 -12.42 -10.92
C LEU A 125 0.29 -13.76 -11.59
N LYS A 126 0.13 -13.76 -12.91
CA LYS A 126 -0.10 -14.99 -13.68
C LYS A 126 1.07 -15.96 -13.58
N GLN A 127 2.32 -15.48 -13.63
CA GLN A 127 3.51 -16.32 -13.51
C GLN A 127 3.60 -17.04 -12.16
N ILE A 128 3.14 -16.40 -11.08
CA ILE A 128 3.09 -16.98 -9.74
C ILE A 128 1.78 -17.70 -9.42
N GLY A 129 0.91 -17.91 -10.41
CA GLY A 129 -0.33 -18.68 -10.27
C GLY A 129 -1.49 -17.91 -9.63
N VAL A 130 -1.41 -16.60 -9.52
CA VAL A 130 -2.47 -15.76 -8.95
C VAL A 130 -3.40 -15.26 -10.05
N LYS A 131 -4.70 -15.53 -9.88
CA LYS A 131 -5.74 -15.06 -10.81
C LYS A 131 -6.03 -13.59 -10.58
N SER A 132 -6.05 -12.82 -11.67
CA SER A 132 -6.46 -11.42 -11.63
C SER A 132 -7.29 -11.05 -12.84
N LYS A 133 -8.19 -10.08 -12.67
CA LYS A 133 -9.01 -9.52 -13.75
C LYS A 133 -8.92 -8.00 -13.68
N SER A 134 -8.82 -7.36 -14.82
CA SER A 134 -8.85 -5.89 -14.90
C SER A 134 -9.76 -5.43 -16.04
N ASN A 135 -10.24 -4.22 -15.89
CA ASN A 135 -10.85 -3.41 -16.95
C ASN A 135 -10.18 -2.03 -16.93
N LYS A 136 -10.73 -1.08 -17.69
CA LYS A 136 -10.18 0.28 -17.82
C LYS A 136 -10.03 1.03 -16.47
N HIS A 137 -10.81 0.70 -15.46
CA HIS A 137 -10.91 1.47 -14.21
C HIS A 137 -10.75 0.65 -12.93
N GLU A 138 -10.70 -0.67 -13.05
CA GLU A 138 -10.73 -1.56 -11.88
C GLU A 138 -9.82 -2.77 -12.08
N MET A 139 -9.22 -3.25 -10.99
CA MET A 139 -8.52 -4.52 -10.93
C MET A 139 -8.99 -5.34 -9.73
N LYS A 140 -9.14 -6.64 -9.93
CA LYS A 140 -9.46 -7.64 -8.90
C LYS A 140 -8.37 -8.70 -8.84
N ILE A 141 -7.95 -9.01 -7.63
CA ILE A 141 -6.92 -10.01 -7.33
C ILE A 141 -7.43 -10.93 -6.23
#